data_890ec13c22c953731864897f7b9e3ce9
#
_entry.id   890ec13c22c953731864897f7b9e3ce9
#
_cell.length_a   1.000
_cell.length_b   1.000
_cell.length_c   1.000
_cell.angle_alpha   90.00
_cell.angle_beta   90.00
_cell.angle_gamma   90.00
#
_symmetry.space_group_name_H-M   'P 1'
#
loop_
_entity.id
_entity.type
_entity.pdbx_description
1 polymer ?
#
loop_
_entity_poly.entity_id
_entity_poly.type
_entity_poly.pdbx_seq_one_letter_code
_entity_poly.pdbx_strand_id
1 'polypeptide(L)'
;MKNDEWISLLTKVSSFCTTHDIPILNMDEIFVVSGRLRRNTQQNTNLHHYRVELFYTIIDLQLQELNNRFSEANTNLLLCMAYLNPSNSFVAFDKEKLIRLAKFYPSDFLGTYILALGSLLQNYIFDMHSNDLFLELQRVGKLAKKLVKTGKHETYPLVYLLVKLVLTLPIATATVERSFSAMKYIKNELCNDFNNGRSVDE
;
A
#
# COMPACT_ATOMS: atom_id res chain seq x y z
N MET A 1 22.35 -10.93 5.08
CA MET A 1 20.92 -10.60 5.03
C MET A 1 20.08 -11.74 4.46
N LYS A 2 19.97 -12.00 3.15
CA LYS A 2 19.12 -13.09 2.61
C LYS A 2 19.48 -14.50 3.16
N ASN A 3 20.70 -14.74 3.57
CA ASN A 3 21.15 -16.03 4.09
C ASN A 3 20.70 -16.27 5.53
N ASP A 4 20.74 -15.26 6.36
CA ASP A 4 20.36 -15.33 7.78
C ASP A 4 18.85 -15.51 7.93
N GLU A 5 18.08 -14.89 7.02
CA GLU A 5 16.63 -15.02 6.95
C GLU A 5 16.20 -16.43 6.56
N TRP A 6 16.93 -17.05 5.61
CA TRP A 6 16.71 -18.44 5.21
C TRP A 6 16.96 -19.41 6.37
N ILE A 7 18.08 -19.24 7.10
CA ILE A 7 18.41 -20.08 8.26
C ILE A 7 17.35 -19.92 9.35
N SER A 8 16.93 -18.69 9.63
CA SER A 8 15.86 -18.41 10.60
C SER A 8 14.54 -19.07 10.21
N LEU A 9 14.17 -19.04 8.92
CA LEU A 9 12.98 -19.70 8.40
C LEU A 9 13.06 -21.22 8.58
N LEU A 10 14.19 -21.85 8.19
CA LEU A 10 14.39 -23.28 8.37
C LEU A 10 14.25 -23.71 9.82
N THR A 11 14.84 -22.94 10.75
CA THR A 11 14.74 -23.23 12.20
C THR A 11 13.29 -23.20 12.66
N LYS A 12 12.50 -22.23 12.24
CA LYS A 12 11.07 -22.13 12.58
C LYS A 12 10.26 -23.27 11.98
N VAL A 13 10.50 -23.62 10.72
CA VAL A 13 9.83 -24.73 10.03
C VAL A 13 10.17 -26.05 10.70
N SER A 14 11.45 -26.30 11.01
CA SER A 14 11.87 -27.53 11.71
C SER A 14 11.23 -27.65 13.10
N SER A 15 11.18 -26.57 13.86
CA SER A 15 10.51 -26.53 15.17
C SER A 15 9.00 -26.85 15.03
N PHE A 16 8.33 -26.26 14.03
CA PHE A 16 6.93 -26.53 13.74
C PHE A 16 6.71 -28.00 13.38
N CYS A 17 7.53 -28.56 12.47
CA CYS A 17 7.45 -29.97 12.06
C CYS A 17 7.61 -30.90 13.26
N THR A 18 8.59 -30.64 14.14
CA THR A 18 8.81 -31.44 15.36
C THR A 18 7.61 -31.38 16.30
N THR A 19 7.00 -30.20 16.45
CA THR A 19 5.84 -30.03 17.35
C THR A 19 4.60 -30.77 16.86
N HIS A 20 4.48 -30.98 15.54
CA HIS A 20 3.29 -31.59 14.90
C HIS A 20 3.56 -32.99 14.34
N ASP A 21 4.65 -33.64 14.73
CA ASP A 21 5.05 -34.98 14.25
C ASP A 21 5.12 -35.10 12.72
N ILE A 22 5.53 -33.99 12.05
CA ILE A 22 5.75 -33.94 10.60
C ILE A 22 7.21 -34.32 10.31
N PRO A 23 7.48 -35.23 9.37
CA PRO A 23 8.85 -35.55 8.98
C PRO A 23 9.60 -34.32 8.48
N ILE A 24 10.78 -34.04 9.04
CA ILE A 24 11.65 -32.98 8.58
C ILE A 24 12.33 -33.41 7.29
N LEU A 25 12.21 -32.58 6.25
CA LEU A 25 12.78 -32.83 4.95
C LEU A 25 14.31 -32.69 4.98
N ASN A 26 15.04 -33.68 4.44
CA ASN A 26 16.48 -33.55 4.26
C ASN A 26 16.77 -32.63 3.07
N MET A 27 17.47 -31.52 3.33
CA MET A 27 17.77 -30.50 2.32
C MET A 27 18.81 -30.93 1.27
N ASP A 28 19.64 -31.93 1.58
CA ASP A 28 20.68 -32.44 0.68
C ASP A 28 20.16 -33.52 -0.27
N GLU A 29 18.96 -34.06 -0.02
CA GLU A 29 18.32 -35.03 -0.91
C GLU A 29 17.80 -34.37 -2.19
N ILE A 30 17.70 -35.22 -3.25
CA ILE A 30 17.18 -34.81 -4.56
C ILE A 30 15.69 -34.49 -4.43
N PHE A 31 15.30 -33.30 -4.92
CA PHE A 31 13.89 -32.91 -4.99
C PHE A 31 13.13 -33.78 -6.00
N VAL A 32 12.08 -34.45 -5.55
CA VAL A 32 11.25 -35.31 -6.38
C VAL A 32 9.84 -34.72 -6.50
N VAL A 33 9.45 -34.38 -7.72
CA VAL A 33 8.07 -33.95 -7.99
C VAL A 33 7.16 -35.19 -8.01
N SER A 34 6.22 -35.25 -7.09
CA SER A 34 5.22 -36.34 -7.06
C SER A 34 4.39 -36.36 -8.35
N GLY A 35 4.33 -37.52 -9.02
CA GLY A 35 3.49 -37.74 -10.20
C GLY A 35 4.14 -37.47 -11.56
N ARG A 36 5.41 -37.06 -11.65
CA ARG A 36 6.14 -36.94 -12.93
C ARG A 36 7.14 -38.09 -13.11
N LEU A 37 7.03 -38.80 -14.21
CA LEU A 37 8.04 -39.78 -14.65
C LEU A 37 9.37 -39.08 -14.90
N ARG A 38 10.46 -39.63 -14.33
CA ARG A 38 11.85 -39.17 -14.47
C ARG A 38 12.28 -39.16 -15.94
N ARG A 39 12.04 -38.08 -16.67
CA ARG A 39 12.71 -37.83 -17.95
C ARG A 39 13.60 -36.61 -17.77
N ASN A 40 14.93 -36.83 -17.70
CA ASN A 40 16.01 -35.83 -17.84
C ASN A 40 15.73 -34.42 -17.24
N THR A 41 15.33 -34.33 -16.00
CA THR A 41 15.33 -33.06 -15.26
C THR A 41 16.63 -32.95 -14.48
N GLN A 42 17.24 -31.78 -14.53
CA GLN A 42 18.36 -31.38 -13.70
C GLN A 42 18.07 -31.84 -12.25
N GLN A 43 18.96 -32.62 -11.67
CA GLN A 43 18.76 -33.17 -10.31
C GLN A 43 19.05 -32.08 -9.29
N ASN A 44 18.08 -31.23 -9.04
CA ASN A 44 18.17 -30.21 -8.01
C ASN A 44 17.94 -30.83 -6.63
N THR A 45 18.71 -30.40 -5.62
CA THR A 45 18.47 -30.79 -4.23
C THR A 45 17.23 -30.08 -3.68
N ASN A 46 16.66 -30.60 -2.60
CA ASN A 46 15.60 -29.93 -1.84
C ASN A 46 16.04 -28.52 -1.43
N LEU A 47 17.31 -28.36 -1.01
CA LEU A 47 17.88 -27.05 -0.69
C LEU A 47 17.77 -26.09 -1.87
N HIS A 48 18.17 -26.52 -3.07
CA HIS A 48 18.08 -25.66 -4.26
C HIS A 48 16.64 -25.28 -4.57
N HIS A 49 15.75 -26.25 -4.59
CA HIS A 49 14.34 -26.03 -4.88
C HIS A 49 13.68 -25.05 -3.89
N TYR A 50 13.74 -25.34 -2.59
CA TYR A 50 13.06 -24.54 -1.59
C TYR A 50 13.72 -23.17 -1.35
N ARG A 51 15.05 -23.09 -1.43
CA ARG A 51 15.79 -21.85 -1.20
C ARG A 51 15.84 -20.94 -2.43
N VAL A 52 16.18 -21.48 -3.60
CA VAL A 52 16.44 -20.70 -4.81
C VAL A 52 15.16 -20.53 -5.61
N GLU A 53 14.49 -21.63 -5.96
CA GLU A 53 13.33 -21.59 -6.84
C GLU A 53 12.07 -21.07 -6.12
N LEU A 54 11.93 -21.32 -4.80
CA LEU A 54 10.75 -20.89 -4.06
C LEU A 54 11.03 -19.61 -3.22
N PHE A 55 11.89 -19.69 -2.22
CA PHE A 55 12.08 -18.62 -1.24
C PHE A 55 12.60 -17.32 -1.88
N TYR A 56 13.66 -17.39 -2.70
CA TYR A 56 14.18 -16.19 -3.36
C TYR A 56 13.21 -15.65 -4.41
N THR A 57 12.53 -16.51 -5.16
CA THR A 57 11.54 -16.08 -6.14
C THR A 57 10.37 -15.36 -5.47
N ILE A 58 9.86 -15.84 -4.33
CA ILE A 58 8.80 -15.17 -3.58
C ILE A 58 9.28 -13.80 -3.09
N ILE A 59 10.49 -13.71 -2.53
CA ILE A 59 11.04 -12.43 -2.07
C ILE A 59 11.20 -11.45 -3.24
N ASP A 60 11.75 -11.90 -4.36
CA ASP A 60 11.96 -11.05 -5.52
C ASP A 60 10.63 -10.57 -6.13
N LEU A 61 9.61 -11.41 -6.18
CA LEU A 61 8.25 -11.01 -6.58
C LEU A 61 7.65 -9.97 -5.63
N GLN A 62 7.81 -10.16 -4.31
CA GLN A 62 7.33 -9.18 -3.32
C GLN A 62 8.08 -7.86 -3.41
N LEU A 63 9.39 -7.89 -3.60
CA LEU A 63 10.21 -6.69 -3.80
C LEU A 63 9.82 -5.96 -5.09
N GLN A 64 9.59 -6.70 -6.17
CA GLN A 64 9.12 -6.13 -7.43
C GLN A 64 7.76 -5.46 -7.27
N GLU A 65 6.83 -6.10 -6.57
CA GLU A 65 5.51 -5.53 -6.28
C GLU A 65 5.61 -4.27 -5.41
N LEU A 66 6.46 -4.28 -4.38
CA LEU A 66 6.74 -3.10 -3.57
C LEU A 66 7.35 -1.96 -4.39
N ASN A 67 8.34 -2.25 -5.25
CA ASN A 67 8.94 -1.25 -6.11
C ASN A 67 7.94 -0.67 -7.12
N ASN A 68 7.03 -1.49 -7.65
CA ASN A 68 5.96 -1.02 -8.53
C ASN A 68 4.97 -0.10 -7.80
N ARG A 69 4.61 -0.43 -6.57
CA ARG A 69 3.72 0.39 -5.74
C ARG A 69 4.38 1.67 -5.24
N PHE A 70 5.63 1.59 -4.83
CA PHE A 70 6.43 2.69 -4.29
C PHE A 70 7.50 3.15 -5.30
N SER A 71 7.11 3.31 -6.56
CA SER A 71 7.97 3.97 -7.56
C SER A 71 8.32 5.39 -7.09
N GLU A 72 9.42 5.95 -7.58
CA GLU A 72 9.85 7.30 -7.23
C GLU A 72 8.72 8.32 -7.46
N ALA A 73 7.96 8.18 -8.55
CA ALA A 73 6.82 9.04 -8.85
C ALA A 73 5.71 8.91 -7.78
N ASN A 74 5.33 7.70 -7.41
CA ASN A 74 4.30 7.45 -6.39
C ASN A 74 4.76 7.94 -5.01
N THR A 75 6.03 7.74 -4.66
CA THR A 75 6.60 8.22 -3.40
C THR A 75 6.59 9.75 -3.35
N ASN A 76 6.97 10.42 -4.44
CA ASN A 76 6.90 11.88 -4.54
C ASN A 76 5.46 12.40 -4.41
N LEU A 77 4.48 11.71 -5.00
CA LEU A 77 3.06 12.05 -4.82
C LEU A 77 2.63 11.93 -3.36
N LEU A 78 2.95 10.82 -2.71
CA LEU A 78 2.63 10.60 -1.29
C LEU A 78 3.25 11.67 -0.39
N LEU A 79 4.50 12.04 -0.63
CA LEU A 79 5.17 13.11 0.10
C LEU A 79 4.48 14.46 -0.14
N CYS A 80 4.15 14.79 -1.39
CA CYS A 80 3.45 16.03 -1.72
C CYS A 80 2.08 16.13 -1.01
N MET A 81 1.41 15.00 -0.83
CA MET A 81 0.13 14.95 -0.11
C MET A 81 0.27 15.17 1.39
N ALA A 82 1.38 14.72 2.00
CA ALA A 82 1.66 14.96 3.40
C ALA A 82 1.76 16.46 3.73
N TYR A 83 2.20 17.27 2.76
CA TYR A 83 2.32 18.73 2.92
C TYR A 83 0.98 19.48 2.95
N LEU A 84 -0.12 18.85 2.54
CA LEU A 84 -1.47 19.43 2.65
C LEU A 84 -2.19 19.00 3.94
N ASN A 85 -1.56 18.15 4.75
CA ASN A 85 -2.15 17.68 6.01
C ASN A 85 -2.24 18.83 7.03
N PRO A 86 -3.44 19.09 7.61
CA PRO A 86 -3.62 20.15 8.58
C PRO A 86 -3.07 19.82 9.98
N SER A 87 -2.52 18.63 10.19
CA SER A 87 -1.98 18.22 11.50
C SER A 87 -0.97 19.22 12.04
N ASN A 88 -1.02 19.44 13.35
CA ASN A 88 -0.14 20.38 14.05
C ASN A 88 -0.14 21.78 13.42
N SER A 89 -1.34 22.32 13.15
CA SER A 89 -1.49 23.66 12.56
C SER A 89 -0.72 23.83 11.25
N PHE A 90 -0.80 22.84 10.36
CA PHE A 90 -0.15 22.86 9.04
C PHE A 90 1.39 22.97 9.10
N VAL A 91 2.04 22.48 10.14
CA VAL A 91 3.51 22.55 10.30
C VAL A 91 4.26 21.96 9.09
N ALA A 92 3.70 20.96 8.44
CA ALA A 92 4.29 20.30 7.27
C ALA A 92 3.99 21.03 5.95
N PHE A 93 3.23 22.13 5.95
CA PHE A 93 2.83 22.82 4.73
C PHE A 93 4.03 23.30 3.92
N ASP A 94 4.11 22.88 2.67
CA ASP A 94 5.15 23.28 1.72
C ASP A 94 4.51 23.65 0.38
N LYS A 95 4.51 24.95 0.09
CA LYS A 95 3.93 25.51 -1.14
C LYS A 95 4.55 24.93 -2.42
N GLU A 96 5.88 24.81 -2.44
CA GLU A 96 6.60 24.35 -3.63
C GLU A 96 6.29 22.87 -3.94
N LYS A 97 6.16 22.06 -2.90
CA LYS A 97 5.78 20.65 -3.05
C LYS A 97 4.34 20.48 -3.54
N LEU A 98 3.44 21.35 -3.08
CA LEU A 98 2.04 21.35 -3.54
C LEU A 98 1.91 21.82 -4.99
N ILE A 99 2.71 22.80 -5.42
CA ILE A 99 2.81 23.20 -6.84
C ILE A 99 3.37 22.04 -7.67
N ARG A 100 4.35 21.30 -7.16
CA ARG A 100 4.86 20.09 -7.83
C ARG A 100 3.77 19.03 -7.97
N LEU A 101 2.95 18.82 -6.94
CA LEU A 101 1.80 17.91 -7.01
C LEU A 101 0.84 18.32 -8.15
N ALA A 102 0.49 19.60 -8.26
CA ALA A 102 -0.38 20.10 -9.32
C ALA A 102 0.19 19.83 -10.73
N LYS A 103 1.51 19.93 -10.91
CA LYS A 103 2.19 19.67 -12.18
C LYS A 103 2.08 18.21 -12.65
N PHE A 104 1.85 17.26 -11.78
CA PHE A 104 1.60 15.85 -12.16
C PHE A 104 0.21 15.65 -12.80
N TYR A 105 -0.69 16.64 -12.67
CA TYR A 105 -2.08 16.56 -13.14
C TYR A 105 -2.41 17.73 -14.09
N PRO A 106 -1.79 17.78 -15.27
CA PRO A 106 -1.96 18.90 -16.21
C PRO A 106 -3.37 19.03 -16.79
N SER A 107 -4.17 17.95 -16.75
CA SER A 107 -5.58 17.98 -17.15
C SER A 107 -6.44 18.78 -16.17
N ASP A 108 -6.12 18.77 -14.88
CA ASP A 108 -6.86 19.46 -13.83
C ASP A 108 -6.27 20.83 -13.53
N PHE A 109 -4.94 20.99 -13.70
CA PHE A 109 -4.20 22.22 -13.45
C PHE A 109 -3.54 22.76 -14.72
N LEU A 110 -4.28 23.57 -15.47
CA LEU A 110 -3.73 24.27 -16.65
C LEU A 110 -2.55 25.16 -16.23
N GLY A 111 -1.65 25.45 -17.17
CA GLY A 111 -0.44 26.23 -16.89
C GLY A 111 -0.71 27.59 -16.23
N THR A 112 -1.78 28.28 -16.62
CA THR A 112 -2.25 29.52 -16.01
C THR A 112 -2.67 29.34 -14.55
N TYR A 113 -3.28 28.20 -14.21
CA TYR A 113 -3.69 27.88 -12.82
C TYR A 113 -2.49 27.60 -11.92
N ILE A 114 -1.43 26.99 -12.47
CA ILE A 114 -0.19 26.75 -11.73
C ILE A 114 0.48 28.05 -11.32
N LEU A 115 0.46 29.08 -12.20
CA LEU A 115 1.00 30.42 -11.88
C LEU A 115 0.20 31.08 -10.75
N ALA A 116 -1.12 31.01 -10.79
CA ALA A 116 -1.99 31.55 -9.75
C ALA A 116 -1.94 30.76 -8.44
N LEU A 117 -1.69 29.46 -8.50
CA LEU A 117 -1.71 28.55 -7.35
C LEU A 117 -0.70 28.96 -6.27
N GLY A 118 0.48 29.45 -6.65
CA GLY A 118 1.50 29.88 -5.71
C GLY A 118 1.03 31.00 -4.78
N SER A 119 0.37 32.01 -5.34
CA SER A 119 -0.21 33.12 -4.55
C SER A 119 -1.41 32.68 -3.74
N LEU A 120 -2.27 31.82 -4.31
CA LEU A 120 -3.44 31.28 -3.60
C LEU A 120 -3.02 30.43 -2.40
N LEU A 121 -2.01 29.59 -2.53
CA LEU A 121 -1.47 28.78 -1.44
C LEU A 121 -0.90 29.64 -0.32
N GLN A 122 -0.24 30.75 -0.65
CA GLN A 122 0.30 31.69 0.33
C GLN A 122 -0.82 32.36 1.12
N ASN A 123 -1.85 32.87 0.46
CA ASN A 123 -3.01 33.47 1.11
C ASN A 123 -3.81 32.44 1.91
N TYR A 124 -3.96 31.24 1.37
CA TYR A 124 -4.63 30.14 2.03
C TYR A 124 -3.99 29.79 3.38
N ILE A 125 -2.68 29.58 3.42
CA ILE A 125 -2.02 29.16 4.67
C ILE A 125 -2.09 30.27 5.71
N PHE A 126 -1.96 31.53 5.31
CA PHE A 126 -2.11 32.67 6.20
C PHE A 126 -3.52 32.73 6.81
N ASP A 127 -4.55 32.55 5.99
CA ASP A 127 -5.95 32.53 6.43
C ASP A 127 -6.25 31.32 7.34
N MET A 128 -5.67 30.14 7.04
CA MET A 128 -5.84 28.95 7.90
C MET A 128 -5.21 29.15 9.29
N HIS A 129 -4.03 29.77 9.36
CA HIS A 129 -3.36 30.06 10.63
C HIS A 129 -4.07 31.16 11.45
N SER A 130 -4.78 32.05 10.78
CA SER A 130 -5.52 33.15 11.44
C SER A 130 -6.89 32.72 11.97
N ASN A 131 -7.29 31.44 11.72
CA ASN A 131 -8.63 30.97 12.06
C ASN A 131 -8.59 29.70 12.91
N ASP A 132 -8.91 29.83 14.19
CA ASP A 132 -8.89 28.76 15.19
C ASP A 132 -9.67 27.50 14.76
N LEU A 133 -10.70 27.69 13.92
CA LEU A 133 -11.49 26.56 13.40
C LEU A 133 -10.69 25.55 12.58
N PHE A 134 -9.52 25.90 12.09
CA PHE A 134 -8.65 25.07 11.27
C PHE A 134 -7.42 24.55 12.00
N LEU A 135 -7.03 25.16 13.13
CA LEU A 135 -5.81 24.79 13.87
C LEU A 135 -5.88 23.40 14.52
N GLU A 136 -7.08 22.96 14.90
CA GLU A 136 -7.29 21.66 15.56
C GLU A 136 -7.48 20.49 14.59
N LEU A 137 -7.43 20.75 13.30
CA LEU A 137 -7.66 19.71 12.29
C LEU A 137 -6.46 18.74 12.21
N GLN A 138 -6.78 17.44 12.16
CA GLN A 138 -5.76 16.37 12.14
C GLN A 138 -5.74 15.58 10.82
N ARG A 139 -6.73 15.77 9.95
CA ARG A 139 -6.90 14.95 8.75
C ARG A 139 -7.42 15.78 7.58
N VAL A 140 -6.91 15.50 6.38
CA VAL A 140 -7.33 16.16 5.13
C VAL A 140 -8.82 16.00 4.86
N GLY A 141 -9.44 14.87 5.20
CA GLY A 141 -10.89 14.69 5.05
C GLY A 141 -11.73 15.61 5.96
N LYS A 142 -11.25 15.93 7.18
CA LYS A 142 -11.88 16.92 8.04
C LYS A 142 -11.66 18.34 7.50
N LEU A 143 -10.49 18.63 6.95
CA LEU A 143 -10.17 19.86 6.26
C LEU A 143 -11.13 20.11 5.09
N ALA A 144 -11.33 19.14 4.20
CA ALA A 144 -12.25 19.26 3.09
C ALA A 144 -13.68 19.63 3.53
N LYS A 145 -14.21 18.90 4.52
CA LYS A 145 -15.54 19.19 5.09
C LYS A 145 -15.64 20.57 5.69
N LYS A 146 -14.59 21.02 6.37
CA LYS A 146 -14.54 22.35 7.01
C LYS A 146 -14.48 23.46 5.96
N LEU A 147 -13.67 23.30 4.90
CA LEU A 147 -13.60 24.26 3.79
C LEU A 147 -14.96 24.45 3.13
N VAL A 148 -15.72 23.37 2.90
CA VAL A 148 -17.08 23.46 2.35
C VAL A 148 -18.01 24.15 3.32
N LYS A 149 -18.01 23.75 4.60
CA LYS A 149 -18.89 24.32 5.63
C LYS A 149 -18.68 25.82 5.85
N THR A 150 -17.46 26.33 5.65
CA THR A 150 -17.11 27.74 5.83
C THR A 150 -17.13 28.54 4.53
N GLY A 151 -17.51 27.96 3.39
CA GLY A 151 -17.49 28.62 2.08
C GLY A 151 -16.07 28.85 1.50
N LYS A 152 -15.02 28.51 2.23
CA LYS A 152 -13.62 28.74 1.80
C LYS A 152 -13.19 27.93 0.58
N HIS A 153 -13.92 26.88 0.21
CA HIS A 153 -13.72 26.14 -1.03
C HIS A 153 -13.97 27.01 -2.28
N GLU A 154 -14.84 28.00 -2.20
CA GLU A 154 -15.10 28.97 -3.26
C GLU A 154 -14.01 30.08 -3.28
N THR A 155 -13.52 30.48 -2.11
CA THR A 155 -12.42 31.47 -1.99
C THR A 155 -11.10 30.89 -2.52
N TYR A 156 -10.83 29.61 -2.27
CA TYR A 156 -9.60 28.91 -2.66
C TYR A 156 -9.88 27.70 -3.58
N PRO A 157 -10.45 27.90 -4.78
CA PRO A 157 -10.92 26.80 -5.61
C PRO A 157 -9.81 25.87 -6.05
N LEU A 158 -8.62 26.37 -6.41
CA LEU A 158 -7.48 25.55 -6.82
C LEU A 158 -6.87 24.77 -5.64
N VAL A 159 -6.86 25.34 -4.43
CA VAL A 159 -6.43 24.62 -3.22
C VAL A 159 -7.44 23.53 -2.87
N TYR A 160 -8.75 23.80 -3.01
CA TYR A 160 -9.77 22.80 -2.80
C TYR A 160 -9.70 21.67 -3.86
N LEU A 161 -9.30 22.00 -5.08
CA LEU A 161 -9.03 20.99 -6.12
C LEU A 161 -7.85 20.09 -5.71
N LEU A 162 -6.77 20.63 -5.15
CA LEU A 162 -5.68 19.83 -4.56
C LEU A 162 -6.17 18.94 -3.42
N VAL A 163 -7.03 19.47 -2.54
CA VAL A 163 -7.62 18.66 -1.44
C VAL A 163 -8.45 17.51 -2.00
N LYS A 164 -9.28 17.74 -3.02
CA LYS A 164 -10.02 16.68 -3.70
C LYS A 164 -9.10 15.64 -4.31
N LEU A 165 -8.05 16.07 -5.02
CA LEU A 165 -7.07 15.20 -5.62
C LEU A 165 -6.41 14.29 -4.56
N VAL A 166 -5.96 14.87 -3.44
CA VAL A 166 -5.38 14.12 -2.32
C VAL A 166 -6.35 13.07 -1.76
N LEU A 167 -7.63 13.38 -1.68
CA LEU A 167 -8.64 12.44 -1.18
C LEU A 167 -9.00 11.33 -2.18
N THR A 168 -8.80 11.56 -3.47
CA THR A 168 -9.07 10.56 -4.52
C THR A 168 -7.87 9.66 -4.81
N LEU A 169 -6.65 10.11 -4.45
CA LEU A 169 -5.46 9.29 -4.61
C LEU A 169 -5.51 8.05 -3.70
N PRO A 170 -5.08 6.89 -4.20
CA PRO A 170 -5.28 5.60 -3.52
C PRO A 170 -4.34 5.35 -2.34
N ILE A 171 -4.21 6.32 -1.42
CA ILE A 171 -3.52 6.08 -0.13
C ILE A 171 -4.35 5.12 0.74
N ALA A 172 -5.66 5.13 0.55
CA ALA A 172 -6.57 4.23 1.23
C ALA A 172 -6.54 2.78 0.69
N THR A 173 -5.82 2.51 -0.42
CA THR A 173 -5.82 1.17 -1.03
C THR A 173 -5.34 0.10 -0.07
N ALA A 174 -4.31 0.36 0.75
CA ALA A 174 -3.84 -0.64 1.71
C ALA A 174 -4.92 -1.02 2.74
N THR A 175 -5.73 -0.08 3.19
CA THR A 175 -6.84 -0.36 4.12
C THR A 175 -8.02 -1.02 3.39
N VAL A 176 -8.33 -0.56 2.18
CA VAL A 176 -9.40 -1.11 1.34
C VAL A 176 -9.01 -2.49 0.83
N GLU A 177 -7.78 -2.70 0.38
CA GLU A 177 -7.25 -4.01 -0.03
C GLU A 177 -7.23 -5.03 1.12
N ARG A 178 -6.88 -4.61 2.35
CA ARG A 178 -7.00 -5.47 3.54
C ARG A 178 -8.45 -5.84 3.82
N SER A 179 -9.37 -4.91 3.69
CA SER A 179 -10.80 -5.17 3.87
C SER A 179 -11.35 -6.12 2.80
N PHE A 180 -10.96 -5.94 1.53
CA PHE A 180 -11.34 -6.85 0.45
C PHE A 180 -10.69 -8.23 0.58
N SER A 181 -9.42 -8.30 1.02
CA SER A 181 -8.74 -9.57 1.28
C SER A 181 -9.39 -10.32 2.43
N ALA A 182 -9.74 -9.64 3.51
CA ALA A 182 -10.49 -10.23 4.63
C ALA A 182 -11.88 -10.72 4.18
N MET A 183 -12.59 -9.93 3.37
CA MET A 183 -13.91 -10.29 2.84
C MET A 183 -13.83 -11.48 1.89
N LYS A 184 -12.78 -11.59 1.07
CA LYS A 184 -12.52 -12.76 0.20
C LYS A 184 -12.29 -14.03 1.03
N TYR A 185 -11.54 -13.92 2.13
CA TYR A 185 -11.29 -15.03 3.04
C TYR A 185 -12.59 -15.54 3.67
N ILE A 186 -13.39 -14.64 4.27
CA ILE A 186 -14.69 -14.96 4.87
C ILE A 186 -15.63 -15.57 3.83
N LYS A 187 -15.68 -15.02 2.62
CA LYS A 187 -16.52 -15.56 1.53
C LYS A 187 -16.11 -16.97 1.16
N ASN A 188 -14.81 -17.26 1.08
CA ASN A 188 -14.32 -18.61 0.74
C ASN A 188 -14.64 -19.62 1.86
N GLU A 189 -14.52 -19.24 3.15
CA GLU A 189 -14.91 -20.11 4.27
C GLU A 189 -16.41 -20.38 4.25
N LEU A 190 -17.24 -19.35 4.11
CA LEU A 190 -18.70 -19.53 4.03
C LEU A 190 -19.12 -20.39 2.83
N CYS A 191 -18.45 -20.26 1.68
CA CYS A 191 -18.74 -21.13 0.51
C CYS A 191 -18.29 -22.59 0.75
N ASN A 192 -17.21 -22.82 1.49
CA ASN A 192 -16.74 -24.15 1.83
C ASN A 192 -17.68 -24.84 2.83
N ASP A 193 -18.14 -24.10 3.84
CA ASP A 193 -19.12 -24.62 4.82
C ASP A 193 -20.47 -24.95 4.15
N PHE A 194 -20.90 -24.15 3.16
CA PHE A 194 -22.13 -24.39 2.43
C PHE A 194 -22.04 -25.65 1.53
N ASN A 195 -20.86 -25.92 0.96
CA ASN A 195 -20.62 -27.10 0.15
C ASN A 195 -20.46 -28.37 1.00
N ASN A 196 -19.89 -28.26 2.21
CA ASN A 196 -19.75 -29.37 3.14
C ASN A 196 -21.07 -29.72 3.85
N GLY A 197 -21.99 -28.78 3.99
CA GLY A 197 -23.31 -29.00 4.57
C GLY A 197 -24.35 -29.63 3.65
N ARG A 198 -24.05 -29.79 2.35
CA ARG A 198 -24.96 -30.44 1.37
C ARG A 198 -24.71 -31.92 1.14
N SER A 199 -23.75 -32.54 1.83
CA SER A 199 -23.43 -33.96 1.68
C SER A 199 -23.99 -34.87 2.77
N VAL A 200 -25.03 -34.44 3.49
CA VAL A 200 -25.73 -35.30 4.46
C VAL A 200 -27.23 -35.13 4.23
N ASP A 201 -27.74 -35.69 3.16
CA ASP A 201 -29.13 -36.15 2.98
C ASP A 201 -29.32 -36.67 1.54
N GLU A 202 -28.82 -37.91 1.26
CA GLU A 202 -29.37 -38.83 0.28
C GLU A 202 -29.12 -40.28 0.74
#